data_a0989f72fa88bf1c493b38f95f3a5ea4
#
_entry.id   a0989f72fa88bf1c493b38f95f3a5ea4
#
_cell.length_a   1.000
_cell.length_b   1.000
_cell.length_c   1.000
_cell.angle_alpha   90.00
_cell.angle_beta   90.00
_cell.angle_gamma   90.00
#
_symmetry.space_group_name_H-M   'P 1'
#
loop_
_entity.id
_entity.type
_entity.pdbx_description
1 polymer ?
#
loop_
_entity_poly.entity_id
_entity_poly.type
_entity_poly.pdbx_seq_one_letter_code
_entity_poly.pdbx_strand_id
1 'polypeptide(L)'
;METKYDVTITAIGGLARTFLENNKSVILLDEGIRPNLSDMVVEHSGGLLAGEIKKGDKLRVGSSEYTVTSVGSDVNNNIKEEGHCTLVFNAEGSMPGQVILKGKGQPVLASGIHITFYKK
;
A
#
# COMPACT_ATOMS: atom_id res chain seq x y z
N MET A 1 -10.33 -6.53 -16.12
CA MET A 1 -9.45 -6.13 -14.99
C MET A 1 -8.00 -6.29 -15.41
N GLU A 2 -7.20 -5.27 -15.18
CA GLU A 2 -5.77 -5.27 -15.51
C GLU A 2 -4.97 -5.09 -14.23
N THR A 3 -4.25 -6.12 -13.79
CA THR A 3 -3.44 -6.07 -12.58
C THR A 3 -2.15 -5.31 -12.83
N LYS A 4 -1.89 -4.30 -12.01
CA LYS A 4 -0.66 -3.48 -12.11
C LYS A 4 0.39 -3.88 -11.09
N TYR A 5 -0.02 -4.34 -9.91
CA TYR A 5 0.89 -4.70 -8.83
C TYR A 5 0.17 -5.65 -7.89
N ASP A 6 0.78 -6.78 -7.57
CA ASP A 6 0.18 -7.77 -6.68
C ASP A 6 1.27 -8.35 -5.78
N VAL A 7 1.12 -8.15 -4.48
CA VAL A 7 2.08 -8.62 -3.48
C VAL A 7 1.34 -9.26 -2.31
N THR A 8 2.07 -10.05 -1.54
CA THR A 8 1.53 -10.74 -0.37
C THR A 8 2.20 -10.20 0.89
N ILE A 9 1.41 -9.85 1.90
CA ILE A 9 1.94 -9.40 3.19
C ILE A 9 2.68 -10.55 3.85
N THR A 10 3.94 -10.32 4.25
CA THR A 10 4.78 -11.31 4.91
C THR A 10 5.05 -10.99 6.38
N ALA A 11 5.02 -9.71 6.75
CA ALA A 11 5.22 -9.31 8.14
C ALA A 11 4.55 -7.97 8.41
N ILE A 12 4.06 -7.78 9.62
CA ILE A 12 3.40 -6.55 10.04
C ILE A 12 4.13 -6.03 11.28
N GLY A 13 4.72 -4.84 11.16
CA GLY A 13 5.43 -4.21 12.25
C GLY A 13 4.53 -3.94 13.45
N GLY A 14 5.11 -3.95 14.64
CA GLY A 14 4.34 -3.76 15.88
C GLY A 14 3.57 -2.45 15.95
N LEU A 15 4.04 -1.40 15.28
CA LEU A 15 3.40 -0.09 15.23
C LEU A 15 2.51 0.13 14.03
N ALA A 16 2.53 -0.79 13.05
CA ALA A 16 1.81 -0.60 11.78
C ALA A 16 0.29 -0.46 11.98
N ARG A 17 -0.30 -1.30 12.83
CA ARG A 17 -1.73 -1.21 13.12
C ARG A 17 -2.10 0.06 13.88
N THR A 18 -1.20 0.54 14.74
CA THR A 18 -1.39 1.80 15.47
C THR A 18 -1.41 2.97 14.49
N PHE A 19 -0.53 2.98 13.49
CA PHE A 19 -0.54 4.01 12.46
C PHE A 19 -1.84 3.97 11.63
N LEU A 20 -2.33 2.77 11.33
CA LEU A 20 -3.60 2.66 10.61
C LEU A 20 -4.76 3.22 11.44
N GLU A 21 -4.83 2.88 12.71
CA GLU A 21 -5.89 3.37 13.60
C GLU A 21 -5.84 4.88 13.82
N ASN A 22 -4.65 5.42 14.09
CA ASN A 22 -4.50 6.80 14.49
C ASN A 22 -4.28 7.76 13.32
N ASN A 23 -3.56 7.31 12.28
CA ASN A 23 -3.18 8.16 11.15
C ASN A 23 -3.84 7.75 9.84
N LYS A 24 -4.62 6.67 9.86
CA LYS A 24 -5.30 6.12 8.67
C LYS A 24 -4.32 5.77 7.56
N SER A 25 -3.09 5.39 7.91
CA SER A 25 -2.03 5.13 6.94
C SER A 25 -1.30 3.82 7.20
N VAL A 26 -0.81 3.22 6.11
CA VAL A 26 -0.02 1.99 6.12
C VAL A 26 1.18 2.21 5.22
N ILE A 27 2.37 1.94 5.75
CA ILE A 27 3.61 2.04 4.97
C ILE A 27 3.96 0.65 4.45
N LEU A 28 4.03 0.52 3.12
CA LEU A 28 4.43 -0.73 2.46
C LEU A 28 5.91 -0.71 2.12
N LEU A 29 6.56 -1.87 2.22
CA LEU A 29 7.97 -2.01 1.89
C LEU A 29 8.28 -3.47 1.53
N ASP A 30 9.19 -3.69 0.58
CA ASP A 30 9.69 -5.04 0.28
C ASP A 30 10.30 -5.65 1.54
N GLU A 31 10.06 -6.95 1.74
CA GLU A 31 10.56 -7.64 2.93
C GLU A 31 12.09 -7.64 3.01
N GLY A 32 12.61 -7.41 4.21
CA GLY A 32 14.04 -7.60 4.53
C GLY A 32 14.98 -6.51 4.04
N ILE A 33 14.52 -5.50 3.29
CA ILE A 33 15.45 -4.50 2.74
C ILE A 33 15.81 -3.39 3.72
N ARG A 34 14.95 -3.12 4.71
CA ARG A 34 15.21 -2.11 5.74
C ARG A 34 14.84 -2.63 7.13
N PRO A 35 15.66 -3.52 7.71
CA PRO A 35 15.34 -4.12 9.01
C PRO A 35 15.09 -3.12 10.13
N ASN A 36 15.74 -1.96 10.08
CA ASN A 36 15.55 -0.90 11.08
C ASN A 36 14.19 -0.24 11.04
N LEU A 37 13.40 -0.45 9.98
CA LEU A 37 12.06 0.08 9.86
C LEU A 37 10.98 -0.97 10.11
N SER A 38 11.36 -2.21 10.39
CA SER A 38 10.41 -3.33 10.45
C SER A 38 9.25 -3.13 11.42
N ASP A 39 9.45 -2.38 12.51
CA ASP A 39 8.39 -2.12 13.48
C ASP A 39 7.30 -1.17 12.96
N MET A 40 7.61 -0.37 11.96
CA MET A 40 6.73 0.69 11.46
C MET A 40 6.01 0.35 10.17
N VAL A 41 6.47 -0.69 9.46
CA VAL A 41 6.02 -0.96 8.10
C VAL A 41 5.26 -2.29 8.01
N VAL A 42 4.52 -2.43 6.92
CA VAL A 42 3.98 -3.70 6.48
C VAL A 42 4.90 -4.20 5.38
N GLU A 43 5.61 -5.28 5.66
CA GLU A 43 6.51 -5.88 4.68
C GLU A 43 5.75 -6.87 3.81
N HIS A 44 6.14 -6.96 2.55
CA HIS A 44 5.49 -7.85 1.60
C HIS A 44 6.51 -8.51 0.67
N SER A 45 6.07 -9.57 0.02
CA SER A 45 6.87 -10.21 -1.03
C SER A 45 7.17 -9.21 -2.13
N GLY A 46 8.32 -9.33 -2.77
CA GLY A 46 8.63 -8.50 -3.93
C GLY A 46 7.66 -8.76 -5.07
N GLY A 47 7.27 -7.71 -5.76
CA GLY A 47 6.39 -7.80 -6.92
C GLY A 47 6.93 -6.97 -8.06
N LEU A 48 6.38 -7.21 -9.25
CA LEU A 48 6.72 -6.44 -10.44
C LEU A 48 5.60 -5.42 -10.70
N LEU A 49 5.97 -4.15 -10.80
CA LEU A 49 5.02 -3.13 -11.21
C LEU A 49 4.85 -3.20 -12.72
N ALA A 50 3.71 -3.76 -13.16
CA ALA A 50 3.44 -4.00 -14.58
C ALA A 50 2.86 -2.78 -15.30
N GLY A 51 2.43 -1.77 -14.55
CA GLY A 51 1.88 -0.55 -15.12
C GLY A 51 1.87 0.55 -14.06
N GLU A 52 1.82 1.79 -14.51
CA GLU A 52 1.82 2.94 -13.61
C GLU A 52 0.51 3.05 -12.85
N ILE A 53 0.58 3.15 -11.52
CA ILE A 53 -0.59 3.36 -10.67
C ILE A 53 -1.09 4.79 -10.89
N LYS A 54 -2.38 4.93 -11.15
CA LYS A 54 -3.01 6.21 -11.50
C LYS A 54 -4.29 6.43 -10.72
N LYS A 55 -4.69 7.69 -10.63
CA LYS A 55 -6.02 8.07 -10.13
C LYS A 55 -7.10 7.30 -10.90
N GLY A 56 -8.06 6.76 -10.19
CA GLY A 56 -9.14 5.95 -10.75
C GLY A 56 -8.88 4.45 -10.70
N ASP A 57 -7.65 4.04 -10.47
CA ASP A 57 -7.33 2.62 -10.26
C ASP A 57 -7.96 2.13 -8.96
N LYS A 58 -7.97 0.82 -8.79
CA LYS A 58 -8.49 0.17 -7.59
C LYS A 58 -7.37 -0.46 -6.79
N LEU A 59 -7.57 -0.51 -5.48
CA LEU A 59 -6.71 -1.27 -4.57
C LEU A 59 -7.57 -2.27 -3.83
N ARG A 60 -7.12 -3.51 -3.81
CA ARG A 60 -7.74 -4.54 -2.97
C ARG A 60 -6.74 -4.95 -1.89
N VAL A 61 -7.19 -4.93 -0.64
CA VAL A 61 -6.43 -5.45 0.51
C VAL A 61 -7.28 -6.57 1.08
N GLY A 62 -6.89 -7.81 0.81
CA GLY A 62 -7.72 -8.97 1.14
C GLY A 62 -9.08 -8.88 0.43
N SER A 63 -10.16 -8.79 1.18
CA SER A 63 -11.52 -8.65 0.64
C SER A 63 -12.00 -7.19 0.54
N SER A 64 -11.23 -6.23 1.04
CA SER A 64 -11.61 -4.81 1.02
C SER A 64 -11.13 -4.13 -0.25
N GLU A 65 -12.01 -3.34 -0.88
CA GLU A 65 -11.69 -2.63 -2.12
C GLU A 65 -11.75 -1.12 -1.92
N TYR A 66 -10.79 -0.43 -2.50
CA TYR A 66 -10.69 1.03 -2.43
C TYR A 66 -10.44 1.61 -3.81
N THR A 67 -10.78 2.89 -3.99
CA THR A 67 -10.51 3.63 -5.21
C THR A 67 -9.34 4.58 -4.97
N VAL A 68 -8.37 4.58 -5.88
CA VAL A 68 -7.24 5.52 -5.86
C VAL A 68 -7.76 6.88 -6.28
N THR A 69 -7.68 7.87 -5.38
CA THR A 69 -8.13 9.24 -5.67
C THR A 69 -6.97 10.19 -5.95
N SER A 70 -5.75 9.84 -5.51
CA SER A 70 -4.57 10.64 -5.77
C SER A 70 -3.32 9.77 -5.65
N VAL A 71 -2.31 10.04 -6.46
CA VAL A 71 -1.03 9.31 -6.44
C VAL A 71 0.09 10.35 -6.38
N GLY A 72 0.91 10.28 -5.34
CA GLY A 72 2.07 11.16 -5.19
C GLY A 72 3.10 10.94 -6.29
N SER A 73 3.89 11.97 -6.57
CA SER A 73 4.84 11.98 -7.70
C SER A 73 5.93 10.91 -7.61
N ASP A 74 6.26 10.43 -6.41
CA ASP A 74 7.34 9.45 -6.20
C ASP A 74 6.83 8.01 -6.06
N VAL A 75 5.51 7.81 -5.99
CA VAL A 75 4.92 6.50 -5.68
C VAL A 75 5.37 5.40 -6.64
N ASN A 76 5.21 5.61 -7.93
CA ASN A 76 5.53 4.56 -8.91
C ASN A 76 7.01 4.21 -8.92
N ASN A 77 7.87 5.20 -8.79
CA ASN A 77 9.31 4.98 -8.73
C ASN A 77 9.71 4.23 -7.45
N ASN A 78 9.15 4.62 -6.30
CA ASN A 78 9.45 3.98 -5.03
C ASN A 78 8.96 2.53 -5.00
N ILE A 79 7.83 2.25 -5.61
CA ILE A 79 7.32 0.87 -5.72
C ILE A 79 8.26 0.03 -6.59
N LYS A 80 8.74 0.59 -7.71
CA LYS A 80 9.69 -0.11 -8.58
C LYS A 80 10.97 -0.48 -7.86
N GLU A 81 11.49 0.44 -7.05
CA GLU A 81 12.78 0.26 -6.41
C GLU A 81 12.73 -0.56 -5.13
N GLU A 82 11.73 -0.34 -4.28
CA GLU A 82 11.69 -0.90 -2.93
C GLU A 82 10.34 -1.47 -2.52
N GLY A 83 9.37 -1.51 -3.43
CA GLY A 83 8.01 -1.89 -3.07
C GLY A 83 7.40 -0.92 -2.05
N HIS A 84 7.88 0.33 -2.05
CA HIS A 84 7.57 1.31 -1.01
C HIS A 84 6.51 2.31 -1.44
N CYS A 85 5.50 2.47 -0.61
CA CYS A 85 4.59 3.61 -0.67
C CYS A 85 3.81 3.70 0.65
N THR A 86 3.19 4.84 0.89
CA THR A 86 2.30 5.01 2.03
C THR A 86 0.87 5.03 1.52
N LEU A 87 0.06 4.09 1.99
CA LEU A 87 -1.37 4.03 1.68
C LEU A 87 -2.13 4.86 2.72
N VAL A 88 -2.95 5.80 2.26
CA VAL A 88 -3.77 6.65 3.14
C VAL A 88 -5.24 6.34 2.87
N PHE A 89 -5.97 5.88 3.88
CA PHE A 89 -7.34 5.40 3.75
C PHE A 89 -8.35 6.41 4.28
N ASN A 90 -9.24 6.89 3.40
CA ASN A 90 -10.36 7.78 3.78
C ASN A 90 -9.91 9.05 4.52
N ALA A 91 -8.78 9.60 4.11
CA ALA A 91 -8.22 10.81 4.70
C ALA A 91 -7.51 11.60 3.61
N GLU A 92 -7.15 12.83 3.91
CA GLU A 92 -6.41 13.68 2.99
C GLU A 92 -4.91 13.48 3.14
N GLY A 93 -4.18 13.73 2.05
CA GLY A 93 -2.73 13.70 2.06
C GLY A 93 -2.20 14.26 0.74
N SER A 94 -0.99 14.80 0.78
CA SER A 94 -0.38 15.40 -0.42
C SER A 94 1.12 15.12 -0.51
N MET A 95 1.64 14.18 0.27
CA MET A 95 3.06 13.84 0.24
C MET A 95 3.40 13.05 -1.02
N PRO A 96 4.63 13.23 -1.56
CA PRO A 96 5.03 12.57 -2.82
C PRO A 96 4.97 11.05 -2.80
N GLY A 97 5.14 10.43 -1.63
CA GLY A 97 5.12 8.97 -1.49
C GLY A 97 3.77 8.38 -1.12
N GLN A 98 2.70 9.16 -1.13
CA GLN A 98 1.38 8.72 -0.69
C GLN A 98 0.44 8.35 -1.82
N VAL A 99 -0.32 7.26 -1.62
CA VAL A 99 -1.49 6.91 -2.44
C VAL A 99 -2.72 7.16 -1.58
N ILE A 100 -3.59 8.05 -2.03
CA ILE A 100 -4.81 8.39 -1.31
C ILE A 100 -5.93 7.49 -1.80
N LEU A 101 -6.62 6.85 -0.87
CA LEU A 101 -7.60 5.81 -1.14
C LEU A 101 -8.92 6.12 -0.47
N LYS A 102 -10.01 5.84 -1.17
CA LYS A 102 -11.35 6.01 -0.64
C LYS A 102 -12.14 4.71 -0.78
N GLY A 103 -12.80 4.33 0.30
CA GLY A 103 -13.62 3.13 0.34
C GLY A 103 -14.30 2.98 1.69
N LYS A 104 -14.85 1.80 1.94
CA LYS A 104 -15.61 1.55 3.16
C LYS A 104 -14.67 1.02 4.25
N GLY A 105 -14.50 1.81 5.33
CA GLY A 105 -13.74 1.39 6.49
C GLY A 105 -12.25 1.26 6.25
N GLN A 106 -11.57 0.62 7.18
CA GLN A 106 -10.14 0.35 7.11
C GLN A 106 -9.89 -1.12 6.74
N PRO A 107 -8.77 -1.42 6.07
CA PRO A 107 -8.45 -2.80 5.74
C PRO A 107 -8.04 -3.59 6.97
N VAL A 108 -8.24 -4.90 6.90
CA VAL A 108 -7.71 -5.83 7.90
C VAL A 108 -6.34 -6.28 7.43
N LEU A 109 -5.33 -6.05 8.26
CA LEU A 109 -3.95 -6.44 7.95
C LEU A 109 -3.62 -7.78 8.60
N ALA A 110 -3.14 -8.72 7.79
CA ALA A 110 -2.69 -10.02 8.29
C ALA A 110 -1.66 -10.59 7.32
N SER A 111 -0.73 -11.38 7.84
CA SER A 111 0.23 -12.11 7.01
C SER A 111 -0.54 -13.05 6.07
N GLY A 112 -0.11 -13.11 4.81
CA GLY A 112 -0.76 -13.92 3.79
C GLY A 112 -1.84 -13.20 2.98
N ILE A 113 -2.25 -12.01 3.40
CA ILE A 113 -3.23 -11.21 2.65
C ILE A 113 -2.54 -10.59 1.44
N HIS A 114 -3.24 -10.61 0.30
CA HIS A 114 -2.78 -9.95 -0.93
C HIS A 114 -3.12 -8.47 -0.94
N ILE A 115 -2.20 -7.68 -1.48
CA ILE A 115 -2.41 -6.27 -1.78
C ILE A 115 -2.28 -6.14 -3.30
N THR A 116 -3.36 -5.72 -3.97
CA THR A 116 -3.41 -5.70 -5.43
C THR A 116 -3.89 -4.35 -5.94
N PHE A 117 -3.06 -3.69 -6.75
CA PHE A 117 -3.48 -2.53 -7.52
C PHE A 117 -3.90 -3.00 -8.91
N TYR A 118 -5.05 -2.53 -9.39
CA TYR A 118 -5.56 -2.93 -10.70
C TYR A 118 -6.41 -1.84 -11.33
N LYS A 119 -6.52 -1.93 -12.65
CA LYS A 119 -7.39 -1.07 -13.44
C LYS A 119 -8.63 -1.87 -13.84
N LYS A 120 -9.77 -1.32 -13.61
CA LYS A 120 -11.03 -1.95 -14.03
C LYS A 120 -11.30 -1.80 -15.51
#